data_07a980a8ae0fad83243b0f6333a34942
#
_entry.id   07a980a8ae0fad83243b0f6333a34942
#
_cell.length_a   1.000
_cell.length_b   1.000
_cell.length_c   1.000
_cell.angle_alpha   90.00
_cell.angle_beta   90.00
_cell.angle_gamma   90.00
#
_symmetry.space_group_name_H-M   'P 1'
#
loop_
_entity.id
_entity.type
_entity.pdbx_description
1 polymer ?
#
loop_
_entity_poly.entity_id
_entity_poly.type
_entity_poly.pdbx_seq_one_letter_code
_entity_poly.pdbx_strand_id
1 'polypeptide(L)'
;MEIKRLTKEELQDFTRLKGCKIENLYYRGDISLLQKPEKIIALIGRRNADADVLRNANRCGKILAESGTVTLNGLAVGCDTAGLEGALAAGGKCIAVMPCGLDYIYPKCNDSL
;
A
#
# COMPACT_ATOMS: atom_id res chain seq x y z
N MET A 1 3.24 7.48 -13.67
CA MET A 1 1.78 7.39 -13.54
C MET A 1 1.20 8.75 -13.18
N GLU A 2 0.04 9.01 -13.72
CA GLU A 2 -0.67 10.27 -13.47
C GLU A 2 -1.27 10.29 -12.06
N ILE A 3 -1.18 11.46 -11.40
CA ILE A 3 -1.84 11.67 -10.12
C ILE A 3 -3.28 12.08 -10.40
N LYS A 4 -4.22 11.34 -9.83
CA LYS A 4 -5.66 11.57 -9.98
C LYS A 4 -6.29 11.90 -8.63
N ARG A 5 -7.50 12.42 -8.65
CA ARG A 5 -8.22 12.85 -7.45
C ARG A 5 -9.64 12.27 -7.43
N LEU A 6 -10.05 11.83 -6.24
CA LEU A 6 -11.45 11.50 -5.96
C LEU A 6 -12.01 12.58 -5.04
N THR A 7 -13.18 13.11 -5.40
CA THR A 7 -13.90 14.06 -4.55
C THR A 7 -14.60 13.33 -3.42
N LYS A 8 -15.10 14.07 -2.44
CA LYS A 8 -15.85 13.50 -1.32
C LYS A 8 -17.07 12.70 -1.80
N GLU A 9 -17.75 13.19 -2.82
CA GLU A 9 -18.91 12.51 -3.40
C GLU A 9 -18.51 11.20 -4.09
N GLU A 10 -17.42 11.23 -4.85
CA GLU A 10 -16.91 10.04 -5.53
C GLU A 10 -16.43 8.97 -4.56
N LEU A 11 -15.91 9.37 -3.40
CA LEU A 11 -15.45 8.44 -2.36
C LEU A 11 -16.61 7.58 -1.84
N GLN A 12 -17.85 8.09 -1.87
CA GLN A 12 -18.99 7.34 -1.38
C GLN A 12 -19.36 6.16 -2.27
N ASP A 13 -18.89 6.14 -3.51
CA ASP A 13 -19.10 5.03 -4.44
C ASP A 13 -18.22 3.82 -4.11
N PHE A 14 -17.21 4.01 -3.25
CA PHE A 14 -16.32 2.93 -2.81
C PHE A 14 -16.78 2.42 -1.45
N THR A 15 -17.22 1.18 -1.39
CA THR A 15 -17.74 0.59 -0.15
C THR A 15 -16.79 0.77 1.03
N ARG A 16 -15.48 0.60 0.79
CA ARG A 16 -14.47 0.71 1.83
C ARG A 16 -14.23 2.14 2.32
N LEU A 17 -14.58 3.12 1.51
CA LEU A 17 -14.36 4.54 1.82
C LEU A 17 -15.66 5.27 2.18
N LYS A 18 -16.78 4.58 2.12
CA LYS A 18 -18.08 5.15 2.44
C LYS A 18 -18.08 5.65 3.89
N GLY A 19 -18.52 6.89 4.09
CA GLY A 19 -18.50 7.52 5.40
C GLY A 19 -17.17 8.18 5.77
N CYS A 20 -16.16 8.09 4.91
CA CYS A 20 -14.90 8.78 5.12
C CYS A 20 -15.12 10.29 5.06
N LYS A 21 -14.51 11.03 6.01
CA LYS A 21 -14.73 12.47 6.16
C LYS A 21 -13.75 13.35 5.40
N ILE A 22 -12.80 12.75 4.67
CA ILE A 22 -11.85 13.54 3.88
C ILE A 22 -12.54 14.17 2.68
N GLU A 23 -12.07 15.35 2.29
CA GLU A 23 -12.65 16.08 1.16
C GLU A 23 -12.16 15.56 -0.18
N ASN A 24 -10.87 15.20 -0.27
CA ASN A 24 -10.25 14.72 -1.49
C ASN A 24 -9.29 13.59 -1.17
N LEU A 25 -9.25 12.59 -2.06
CA LEU A 25 -8.26 11.54 -2.02
C LEU A 25 -7.46 11.59 -3.31
N TYR A 26 -6.15 11.74 -3.19
CA TYR A 26 -5.25 11.72 -4.35
C TYR A 26 -4.63 10.34 -4.48
N TYR A 27 -4.52 9.84 -5.71
CA TYR A 27 -3.97 8.51 -5.94
C TYR A 27 -3.22 8.40 -7.26
N ARG A 28 -2.34 7.40 -7.31
CA ARG A 28 -1.65 6.96 -8.52
C ARG A 28 -1.86 5.46 -8.64
N GLY A 29 -2.07 4.99 -9.86
CA GLY A 29 -2.21 3.56 -10.10
C GLY A 29 -3.66 3.11 -10.19
N ASP A 30 -3.90 1.84 -9.89
CA ASP A 30 -5.19 1.19 -10.09
C ASP A 30 -6.11 1.32 -8.87
N ILE A 31 -6.98 2.32 -8.89
CA ILE A 31 -7.93 2.56 -7.82
C ILE A 31 -8.99 1.44 -7.71
N SER A 32 -9.14 0.61 -8.73
CA SER A 32 -10.10 -0.48 -8.69
C SER A 32 -9.79 -1.51 -7.60
N LEU A 33 -8.56 -1.52 -7.08
CA LEU A 33 -8.21 -2.36 -5.93
C LEU A 33 -9.10 -2.08 -4.71
N LEU A 34 -9.61 -0.85 -4.59
CA LEU A 34 -10.50 -0.47 -3.50
C LEU A 34 -11.96 -0.86 -3.76
N GLN A 35 -12.29 -1.22 -4.99
CA GLN A 35 -13.65 -1.62 -5.38
C GLN A 35 -13.84 -3.13 -5.43
N LYS A 36 -12.75 -3.87 -5.65
CA LYS A 36 -12.79 -5.32 -5.80
C LYS A 36 -13.02 -6.01 -4.46
N PRO A 37 -13.61 -7.21 -4.46
CA PRO A 37 -13.86 -7.96 -3.22
C PRO A 37 -12.62 -8.62 -2.64
N GLU A 38 -11.44 -8.45 -3.22
CA GLU A 38 -10.21 -9.04 -2.68
C GLU A 38 -9.96 -8.57 -1.25
N LYS A 39 -9.35 -9.44 -0.47
CA LYS A 39 -8.92 -9.09 0.87
C LYS A 39 -7.77 -8.10 0.82
N ILE A 40 -7.82 -7.11 1.68
CA ILE A 40 -6.74 -6.15 1.89
C ILE A 40 -6.29 -6.29 3.33
N ILE A 41 -5.01 -6.56 3.54
CA ILE A 41 -4.43 -6.72 4.87
C ILE A 41 -3.30 -5.72 5.04
N ALA A 42 -3.33 -5.00 6.15
CA ALA A 42 -2.24 -4.11 6.52
C ALA A 42 -1.08 -4.93 7.08
N LEU A 43 0.10 -4.77 6.51
CA LEU A 43 1.33 -5.43 6.96
C LEU A 43 2.29 -4.34 7.40
N ILE A 44 2.33 -4.10 8.70
CA ILE A 44 3.03 -2.97 9.31
C ILE A 44 4.06 -3.50 10.30
N GLY A 45 5.17 -2.80 10.44
CA GLY A 45 6.16 -3.15 11.42
C GLY A 45 7.14 -2.02 11.70
N ARG A 46 8.21 -2.36 12.43
CA ARG A 46 9.19 -1.39 12.90
C ARG A 46 10.01 -0.84 11.74
N ARG A 47 10.36 0.43 11.83
CA ARG A 47 11.25 1.08 10.88
C ARG A 47 12.69 0.61 11.09
N ASN A 48 13.11 0.50 12.34
CA ASN A 48 14.46 0.07 12.71
C ASN A 48 14.41 -1.39 13.16
N ALA A 49 14.33 -2.29 12.20
CA ALA A 49 14.22 -3.72 12.43
C ALA A 49 15.50 -4.43 12.03
N ASP A 50 15.85 -5.50 12.75
CA ASP A 50 17.03 -6.31 12.38
C ASP A 50 16.74 -7.19 11.16
N ALA A 51 17.80 -7.86 10.66
CA ALA A 51 17.70 -8.63 9.43
C ALA A 51 16.69 -9.76 9.49
N ASP A 52 16.54 -10.40 10.64
CA ASP A 52 15.57 -11.51 10.79
C ASP A 52 14.14 -11.00 10.69
N VAL A 53 13.84 -9.87 11.34
CA VAL A 53 12.52 -9.27 11.29
C VAL A 53 12.19 -8.82 9.87
N LEU A 54 13.15 -8.22 9.17
CA LEU A 54 12.94 -7.79 7.79
C LEU A 54 12.69 -8.98 6.87
N ARG A 55 13.41 -10.09 7.04
CA ARG A 55 13.17 -11.30 6.26
C ARG A 55 11.76 -11.85 6.51
N ASN A 56 11.32 -11.83 7.76
CA ASN A 56 9.97 -12.29 8.11
C ASN A 56 8.89 -11.40 7.49
N ALA A 57 9.10 -10.08 7.50
CA ALA A 57 8.16 -9.15 6.86
C ALA A 57 8.08 -9.40 5.35
N ASN A 58 9.22 -9.60 4.71
CA ASN A 58 9.29 -9.91 3.29
C ASN A 58 8.55 -11.21 2.98
N ARG A 59 8.78 -12.26 3.78
CA ARG A 59 8.09 -13.54 3.64
C ARG A 59 6.59 -13.39 3.80
N CYS A 60 6.14 -12.59 4.76
CA CYS A 60 4.70 -12.34 4.96
C CYS A 60 4.09 -11.69 3.73
N GLY A 61 4.76 -10.71 3.14
CA GLY A 61 4.30 -10.07 1.91
C GLY A 61 4.17 -11.08 0.76
N LYS A 62 5.16 -11.95 0.63
CA LYS A 62 5.13 -13.03 -0.38
C LYS A 62 3.94 -13.95 -0.18
N ILE A 63 3.71 -14.38 1.06
CA ILE A 63 2.61 -15.31 1.39
C ILE A 63 1.26 -14.65 1.08
N LEU A 64 1.09 -13.38 1.46
CA LEU A 64 -0.14 -12.65 1.18
C LEU A 64 -0.38 -12.56 -0.32
N ALA A 65 0.65 -12.24 -1.10
CA ALA A 65 0.55 -12.17 -2.55
C ALA A 65 0.16 -13.51 -3.15
N GLU A 66 0.77 -14.59 -2.70
CA GLU A 66 0.48 -15.94 -3.18
C GLU A 66 -0.95 -16.38 -2.86
N SER A 67 -1.54 -15.85 -1.80
CA SER A 67 -2.94 -16.14 -1.43
C SER A 67 -3.94 -15.20 -2.12
N GLY A 68 -3.48 -14.29 -2.97
CA GLY A 68 -4.34 -13.34 -3.66
C GLY A 68 -4.77 -12.15 -2.80
N THR A 69 -4.12 -11.93 -1.66
CA THR A 69 -4.43 -10.84 -0.75
C THR A 69 -3.62 -9.60 -1.12
N VAL A 70 -4.28 -8.44 -1.12
CA VAL A 70 -3.61 -7.15 -1.36
C VAL A 70 -2.94 -6.69 -0.07
N THR A 71 -1.66 -6.34 -0.13
CA THR A 71 -0.91 -5.85 1.02
C THR A 71 -0.95 -4.31 1.05
N LEU A 72 -1.27 -3.75 2.21
CA LEU A 72 -1.36 -2.30 2.41
C LEU A 72 -0.47 -1.87 3.56
N ASN A 73 0.28 -0.78 3.36
CA ASN A 73 0.99 -0.11 4.47
C ASN A 73 1.40 1.31 4.06
N GLY A 74 2.21 1.95 4.88
CA GLY A 74 2.64 3.33 4.67
C GLY A 74 3.93 3.49 3.88
N LEU A 75 4.52 2.39 3.40
CA LEU A 75 5.79 2.40 2.66
C LEU A 75 6.94 3.02 3.46
N ALA A 76 6.91 2.89 4.79
CA ALA A 76 8.00 3.35 5.64
C ALA A 76 9.24 2.46 5.46
N VAL A 77 10.41 2.97 5.82
CA VAL A 77 11.62 2.13 5.84
C VAL A 77 11.41 0.95 6.80
N GLY A 78 12.14 -0.12 6.59
CA GLY A 78 12.05 -1.30 7.46
C GLY A 78 10.97 -2.27 7.03
N CYS A 79 10.14 -2.69 7.98
CA CYS A 79 9.16 -3.75 7.73
C CYS A 79 8.14 -3.42 6.64
N ASP A 80 7.66 -2.17 6.57
CA ASP A 80 6.72 -1.78 5.53
C ASP A 80 7.30 -2.02 4.14
N THR A 81 8.50 -1.51 3.90
CA THR A 81 9.20 -1.68 2.61
C THR A 81 9.47 -3.16 2.32
N ALA A 82 9.98 -3.90 3.31
CA ALA A 82 10.29 -5.32 3.13
C ALA A 82 9.04 -6.12 2.77
N GLY A 83 7.90 -5.80 3.39
CA GLY A 83 6.64 -6.47 3.11
C GLY A 83 6.16 -6.22 1.68
N LEU A 84 6.20 -4.96 1.24
CA LEU A 84 5.78 -4.63 -0.13
C LEU A 84 6.73 -5.23 -1.17
N GLU A 85 8.03 -5.24 -0.90
CA GLU A 85 9.00 -5.86 -1.79
C GLU A 85 8.71 -7.36 -1.98
N GLY A 86 8.40 -8.06 -0.89
CA GLY A 86 8.06 -9.47 -0.94
C GLY A 86 6.79 -9.73 -1.74
N ALA A 87 5.76 -8.89 -1.55
CA ALA A 87 4.51 -9.02 -2.27
C ALA A 87 4.70 -8.75 -3.76
N LEU A 88 5.42 -7.69 -4.12
CA LEU A 88 5.67 -7.33 -5.52
C LEU A 88 6.52 -8.38 -6.23
N ALA A 89 7.55 -8.90 -5.56
CA ALA A 89 8.40 -9.94 -6.14
C ALA A 89 7.62 -11.22 -6.43
N ALA A 90 6.55 -11.49 -5.69
CA ALA A 90 5.69 -12.64 -5.90
C ALA A 90 4.54 -12.36 -6.88
N GLY A 91 4.55 -11.20 -7.54
CA GLY A 91 3.52 -10.82 -8.51
C GLY A 91 2.23 -10.33 -7.87
N GLY A 92 2.25 -9.99 -6.60
CA GLY A 92 1.08 -9.52 -5.88
C GLY A 92 0.77 -8.05 -6.10
N LYS A 93 -0.35 -7.63 -5.54
CA LYS A 93 -0.80 -6.24 -5.62
C LYS A 93 -0.67 -5.57 -4.27
N CYS A 94 -0.31 -4.29 -4.29
CA CYS A 94 -0.03 -3.53 -3.07
C CYS A 94 -0.70 -2.16 -3.11
N ILE A 95 -0.98 -1.63 -1.92
CA ILE A 95 -1.47 -0.27 -1.74
C ILE A 95 -0.54 0.40 -0.74
N ALA A 96 0.00 1.56 -1.10
CA ALA A 96 0.78 2.38 -0.19
C ALA A 96 -0.01 3.65 0.14
N VAL A 97 -0.17 3.92 1.44
CA VAL A 97 -0.80 5.15 1.92
C VAL A 97 0.33 6.10 2.32
N MET A 98 0.56 7.11 1.50
CA MET A 98 1.72 7.98 1.64
C MET A 98 1.49 9.12 2.63
N PRO A 99 2.51 9.47 3.43
CA PRO A 99 2.40 10.59 4.38
C PRO A 99 2.60 11.97 3.74
N CYS A 100 2.83 12.02 2.43
CA CYS A 100 3.19 13.23 1.71
C CYS A 100 2.50 13.27 0.35
N GLY A 101 2.72 14.34 -0.41
CA GLY A 101 2.20 14.42 -1.77
C GLY A 101 2.76 13.33 -2.66
N LEU A 102 1.99 12.93 -3.66
CA LEU A 102 2.34 11.82 -4.55
C LEU A 102 3.34 12.23 -5.65
N ASP A 103 3.72 13.49 -5.70
CA ASP A 103 4.67 14.00 -6.68
C ASP A 103 6.13 13.69 -6.32
N TYR A 104 6.38 13.15 -5.13
CA TYR A 104 7.69 12.60 -4.78
C TYR A 104 7.50 11.40 -3.83
N ILE A 105 8.53 10.55 -3.73
CA ILE A 105 8.48 9.33 -2.93
C ILE A 105 9.23 9.53 -1.62
N TYR A 106 8.57 9.17 -0.52
CA TYR A 106 9.16 9.13 0.81
C TYR A 106 8.97 7.73 1.41
N PRO A 107 10.00 7.08 1.93
CA PRO A 107 11.40 7.56 1.94
C PRO A 107 12.02 7.54 0.54
N LYS A 108 12.96 8.41 0.31
CA LYS A 108 13.60 8.58 -1.00
C LYS A 108 14.25 7.30 -1.51
N CYS A 109 14.73 6.45 -0.60
CA CYS A 109 15.35 5.18 -0.96
C CYS A 109 14.37 4.20 -1.65
N ASN A 110 13.06 4.47 -1.57
CA ASN A 110 12.03 3.65 -2.21
C ASN A 110 11.58 4.21 -3.56
N ASP A 111 12.32 5.17 -4.11
CA ASP A 111 11.94 5.83 -5.36
C ASP A 111 11.81 4.85 -6.53
N SER A 112 12.57 3.75 -6.51
CA SER A 112 12.52 2.71 -7.54
C SER A 112 11.45 1.65 -7.28
N LEU A 113 10.84 1.67 -6.11
CA LEU A 113 9.84 0.68 -5.73
C LEU A 113 8.45 1.08 -6.25
#